data_8d3d4d827e1f6208a9a68b9cffd40ab2
#
_entry.id   8d3d4d827e1f6208a9a68b9cffd40ab2
#
_cell.length_a   1.000
_cell.length_b   1.000
_cell.length_c   1.000
_cell.angle_alpha   90.00
_cell.angle_beta   90.00
_cell.angle_gamma   90.00
#
_symmetry.space_group_name_H-M   'P 1'
#
loop_
_entity.id
_entity.type
_entity.pdbx_description
1 polymer ?
#
loop_
_entity_poly.entity_id
_entity_poly.type
_entity_poly.pdbx_seq_one_letter_code
_entity_poly.pdbx_strand_id
1 'polypeptide(L)'
;MQTERIPMRPLGKTGVQVSALGLGGFHLGSAKDLDEAKRIVDEAIDNGVNFFDNCWDYHDGKSEEWMGDALQGKRDKVVLMTKVCTHGRDQKVAMRMLEESLRRLRTDHLDVWQIHEVVYENDPDLIFAQNGAAEALVQAKKDGKVRFVGFTGHKDPSIHLRMLSHDFPFDTVQMPLNCFDATFRSFEARVLPELTRRGIAPLGMKSLGGSGEMVSQGGVRVEDALRYAMSLPVATTISGMNSLAILHQNLAIAKGFLPFSDAEMASLREQCKEAAADGRYELFKTTKKYDGAVGREQHGFPSPKELPA
;
A
#
# COMPACT_ATOMS: atom_id res chain seq x y z
N MET A 1 -4.35 1.21 30.51
CA MET A 1 -4.13 2.61 30.16
C MET A 1 -4.12 2.68 28.62
N GLN A 2 -5.06 3.40 28.01
CA GLN A 2 -4.98 3.69 26.58
C GLN A 2 -3.71 4.52 26.34
N THR A 3 -2.88 4.09 25.41
CA THR A 3 -1.68 4.84 25.02
C THR A 3 -2.16 6.04 24.20
N GLU A 4 -1.76 7.26 24.56
CA GLU A 4 -2.05 8.47 23.80
C GLU A 4 -1.27 8.54 22.46
N ARG A 5 -0.49 7.51 22.15
CA ARG A 5 0.42 7.48 21.00
C ARG A 5 0.12 6.29 20.08
N ILE A 6 0.28 6.50 18.80
CA ILE A 6 0.22 5.42 17.80
C ILE A 6 1.41 4.47 18.03
N PRO A 7 1.20 3.14 18.07
CA PRO A 7 2.31 2.19 18.21
C PRO A 7 3.31 2.33 17.06
N MET A 8 4.60 2.25 17.38
CA MET A 8 5.69 2.17 16.40
C MET A 8 6.10 0.71 16.18
N ARG A 9 6.44 0.37 14.94
CA ARG A 9 6.78 -0.99 14.52
C ARG A 9 8.00 -1.01 13.63
N PRO A 10 8.81 -2.07 13.65
CA PRO A 10 9.94 -2.18 12.74
C PRO A 10 9.48 -2.35 11.28
N LEU A 11 10.12 -1.64 10.37
CA LEU A 11 9.97 -1.86 8.93
C LEU A 11 10.83 -3.05 8.50
N GLY A 12 10.41 -4.27 8.84
CA GLY A 12 11.17 -5.49 8.59
C GLY A 12 12.56 -5.45 9.23
N LYS A 13 13.58 -5.76 8.43
CA LYS A 13 14.99 -5.77 8.84
C LYS A 13 15.74 -4.46 8.53
N THR A 14 15.05 -3.41 8.14
CA THR A 14 15.67 -2.15 7.66
C THR A 14 16.29 -1.30 8.77
N GLY A 15 15.95 -1.56 10.04
CA GLY A 15 16.32 -0.72 11.18
C GLY A 15 15.45 0.53 11.36
N VAL A 16 14.49 0.77 10.48
CA VAL A 16 13.57 1.92 10.55
C VAL A 16 12.32 1.57 11.35
N GLN A 17 11.81 2.52 12.13
CA GLN A 17 10.55 2.41 12.85
C GLN A 17 9.45 3.20 12.13
N VAL A 18 8.29 2.59 11.93
CA VAL A 18 7.12 3.21 11.29
C VAL A 18 5.89 3.14 12.19
N SER A 19 5.00 4.10 12.05
CA SER A 19 3.72 4.09 12.75
C SER A 19 2.82 2.95 12.27
N ALA A 20 2.10 2.31 13.19
CA ALA A 20 1.18 1.21 12.85
C ALA A 20 0.03 1.64 11.92
N LEU A 21 -0.25 2.93 11.83
CA LEU A 21 -1.13 3.57 10.85
C LEU A 21 -0.31 4.40 9.87
N GLY A 22 -0.51 4.21 8.56
CA GLY A 22 0.09 4.98 7.48
C GLY A 22 -0.94 5.83 6.73
N LEU A 23 -0.52 6.97 6.17
CA LEU A 23 -1.36 7.84 5.34
C LEU A 23 -1.30 7.42 3.87
N GLY A 24 -2.47 7.10 3.28
CA GLY A 24 -2.60 6.70 1.88
C GLY A 24 -2.80 7.88 0.93
N GLY A 25 -1.90 8.05 -0.03
CA GLY A 25 -1.87 9.16 -1.00
C GLY A 25 -3.03 9.16 -1.98
N PHE A 26 -3.58 7.99 -2.36
CA PHE A 26 -4.74 7.98 -3.27
C PHE A 26 -5.88 8.85 -2.73
N HIS A 27 -6.24 8.69 -1.47
CA HIS A 27 -7.31 9.46 -0.85
C HIS A 27 -6.89 10.91 -0.55
N LEU A 28 -5.61 11.14 -0.22
CA LEU A 28 -5.08 12.50 -0.05
C LEU A 28 -5.25 13.33 -1.34
N GLY A 29 -4.98 12.74 -2.51
CA GLY A 29 -5.19 13.38 -3.81
C GLY A 29 -6.66 13.65 -4.15
N SER A 30 -7.62 13.08 -3.41
CA SER A 30 -9.06 13.32 -3.50
C SER A 30 -9.62 14.20 -2.37
N ALA A 31 -8.77 14.81 -1.53
CA ALA A 31 -9.20 15.81 -0.58
C ALA A 31 -9.86 17.01 -1.30
N LYS A 32 -10.62 17.79 -0.57
CA LYS A 32 -11.40 18.91 -1.12
C LYS A 32 -10.54 19.89 -1.93
N ASP A 33 -9.38 20.22 -1.39
CA ASP A 33 -8.39 21.12 -1.99
C ASP A 33 -6.99 20.85 -1.41
N LEU A 34 -5.99 21.54 -1.94
CA LEU A 34 -4.60 21.44 -1.48
C LEU A 34 -4.43 21.88 -0.01
N ASP A 35 -5.18 22.86 0.44
CA ASP A 35 -5.06 23.37 1.81
C ASP A 35 -5.59 22.34 2.81
N GLU A 36 -6.65 21.63 2.47
CA GLU A 36 -7.13 20.50 3.29
C GLU A 36 -6.12 19.34 3.27
N ALA A 37 -5.55 19.02 2.10
CA ALA A 37 -4.51 18.00 2.01
C ALA A 37 -3.27 18.34 2.87
N LYS A 38 -2.82 19.59 2.88
CA LYS A 38 -1.74 20.07 3.75
C LYS A 38 -2.08 19.91 5.22
N ARG A 39 -3.29 20.31 5.64
CA ARG A 39 -3.74 20.13 7.03
C ARG A 39 -3.80 18.67 7.44
N ILE A 40 -4.28 17.80 6.57
CA ILE A 40 -4.30 16.34 6.83
C ILE A 40 -2.87 15.83 7.07
N VAL A 41 -1.91 16.23 6.23
CA VAL A 41 -0.50 15.82 6.39
C VAL A 41 0.09 16.37 7.68
N ASP A 42 -0.13 17.65 7.99
CA ASP A 42 0.39 18.30 9.20
C ASP A 42 -0.15 17.63 10.45
N GLU A 43 -1.46 17.47 10.56
CA GLU A 43 -2.08 16.85 11.72
C GLU A 43 -1.71 15.34 11.83
N ALA A 44 -1.52 14.64 10.72
CA ALA A 44 -1.03 13.26 10.75
C ALA A 44 0.37 13.18 11.37
N ILE A 45 1.31 14.03 10.93
CA ILE A 45 2.68 14.09 11.46
C ILE A 45 2.66 14.49 12.95
N ASP A 46 1.92 15.51 13.32
CA ASP A 46 1.84 16.01 14.71
C ASP A 46 1.24 14.96 15.66
N ASN A 47 0.42 14.04 15.13
CA ASN A 47 -0.15 12.92 15.87
C ASN A 47 0.66 11.61 15.79
N GLY A 48 1.86 11.66 15.19
CA GLY A 48 2.81 10.55 15.19
C GLY A 48 2.67 9.57 14.04
N VAL A 49 1.90 9.88 12.99
CA VAL A 49 1.93 9.14 11.73
C VAL A 49 3.20 9.52 10.97
N ASN A 50 4.06 8.55 10.68
CA ASN A 50 5.31 8.80 9.98
C ASN A 50 5.47 7.98 8.69
N PHE A 51 4.53 7.10 8.30
CA PHE A 51 4.57 6.37 7.04
C PHE A 51 3.57 6.96 6.04
N PHE A 52 4.09 7.42 4.90
CA PHE A 52 3.33 8.11 3.86
C PHE A 52 3.46 7.36 2.55
N ASP A 53 2.33 6.84 2.06
CA ASP A 53 2.22 6.07 0.82
C ASP A 53 1.72 6.94 -0.33
N ASN A 54 2.32 6.79 -1.50
CA ASN A 54 1.85 7.43 -2.74
C ASN A 54 2.04 6.49 -3.94
N CYS A 55 1.71 6.96 -5.14
CA CYS A 55 2.00 6.30 -6.41
C CYS A 55 2.06 7.31 -7.55
N TRP A 56 2.91 7.01 -8.54
CA TRP A 56 3.15 7.83 -9.73
C TRP A 56 1.85 8.18 -10.49
N ASP A 57 0.89 7.23 -10.56
CA ASP A 57 -0.35 7.38 -11.34
C ASP A 57 -1.54 7.93 -10.53
N TYR A 58 -1.41 8.10 -9.21
CA TYR A 58 -2.54 8.54 -8.41
C TYR A 58 -3.00 9.94 -8.81
N HIS A 59 -4.23 10.04 -9.33
CA HIS A 59 -4.83 11.28 -9.83
C HIS A 59 -3.94 12.00 -10.86
N ASP A 60 -3.36 11.24 -11.79
CA ASP A 60 -2.48 11.75 -12.85
C ASP A 60 -1.26 12.53 -12.30
N GLY A 61 -0.74 12.08 -11.16
CA GLY A 61 0.41 12.68 -10.46
C GLY A 61 0.06 13.77 -9.45
N LYS A 62 -1.18 14.27 -9.43
CA LYS A 62 -1.62 15.30 -8.47
C LYS A 62 -1.39 14.89 -7.02
N SER A 63 -1.57 13.61 -6.70
CA SER A 63 -1.36 13.11 -5.34
C SER A 63 0.10 13.27 -4.88
N GLU A 64 1.07 12.99 -5.76
CA GLU A 64 2.48 13.23 -5.46
C GLU A 64 2.79 14.72 -5.35
N GLU A 65 2.24 15.56 -6.23
CA GLU A 65 2.42 17.01 -6.17
C GLU A 65 1.90 17.60 -4.85
N TRP A 66 0.69 17.24 -4.44
CA TRP A 66 0.09 17.70 -3.19
C TRP A 66 0.85 17.22 -1.95
N MET A 67 1.31 15.98 -1.97
CA MET A 67 2.15 15.44 -0.89
C MET A 67 3.50 16.15 -0.84
N GLY A 68 4.12 16.40 -1.98
CA GLY A 68 5.37 17.17 -2.07
C GLY A 68 5.22 18.59 -1.53
N ASP A 69 4.10 19.26 -1.85
CA ASP A 69 3.78 20.59 -1.28
C ASP A 69 3.59 20.55 0.24
N ALA A 70 2.89 19.53 0.73
CA ALA A 70 2.61 19.38 2.16
C ALA A 70 3.85 19.02 2.99
N LEU A 71 4.81 18.29 2.40
CA LEU A 71 6.03 17.84 3.09
C LEU A 71 7.19 18.83 3.05
N GLN A 72 7.04 20.00 2.43
CA GLN A 72 8.10 21.02 2.43
C GLN A 72 8.52 21.40 3.84
N GLY A 73 9.83 21.30 4.13
CA GLY A 73 10.40 21.52 5.46
C GLY A 73 10.11 20.44 6.49
N LYS A 74 9.50 19.29 6.08
CA LYS A 74 9.09 18.19 6.98
C LYS A 74 9.49 16.81 6.42
N ARG A 75 10.22 16.76 5.30
CA ARG A 75 10.59 15.52 4.59
C ARG A 75 11.27 14.49 5.50
N ASP A 76 12.11 14.96 6.39
CA ASP A 76 12.86 14.17 7.37
C ASP A 76 12.04 13.57 8.52
N LYS A 77 10.80 14.05 8.68
CA LYS A 77 9.88 13.55 9.71
C LYS A 77 9.14 12.28 9.29
N VAL A 78 9.21 11.89 8.01
CA VAL A 78 8.41 10.82 7.44
C VAL A 78 9.24 9.79 6.70
N VAL A 79 8.73 8.56 6.68
CA VAL A 79 9.13 7.49 5.75
C VAL A 79 8.23 7.62 4.53
N LEU A 80 8.78 8.14 3.44
CA LEU A 80 8.05 8.43 2.21
C LEU A 80 8.18 7.29 1.22
N MET A 81 7.06 6.75 0.78
CA MET A 81 6.95 5.70 -0.22
C MET A 81 6.19 6.19 -1.44
N THR A 82 6.67 5.85 -2.63
CA THR A 82 5.88 5.90 -3.86
C THR A 82 6.08 4.65 -4.70
N LYS A 83 5.36 4.53 -5.79
CA LYS A 83 5.32 3.32 -6.61
C LYS A 83 5.45 3.66 -8.09
N VAL A 84 6.05 2.74 -8.83
CA VAL A 84 6.19 2.84 -10.29
C VAL A 84 5.18 1.95 -10.99
N CYS A 85 4.49 2.53 -11.98
CA CYS A 85 3.50 1.84 -12.80
C CYS A 85 4.07 1.56 -14.19
N THR A 86 4.71 0.40 -14.36
CA THR A 86 5.17 -0.04 -15.68
C THR A 86 4.72 -1.48 -15.94
N HIS A 87 3.64 -1.64 -16.66
CA HIS A 87 3.09 -2.95 -16.99
C HIS A 87 3.91 -3.71 -18.03
N GLY A 88 4.70 -3.04 -18.84
CA GLY A 88 5.75 -3.63 -19.67
C GLY A 88 6.99 -4.00 -18.88
N ARG A 89 7.07 -3.56 -17.62
CA ARG A 89 8.16 -3.85 -16.69
C ARG A 89 9.54 -3.48 -17.26
N ASP A 90 9.60 -2.35 -17.96
CA ASP A 90 10.80 -1.81 -18.61
C ASP A 90 11.61 -0.95 -17.64
N GLN A 91 12.92 -1.23 -17.54
CA GLN A 91 13.85 -0.52 -16.66
C GLN A 91 13.91 0.98 -16.94
N LYS A 92 14.02 1.38 -18.22
CA LYS A 92 14.13 2.80 -18.61
C LYS A 92 12.87 3.58 -18.29
N VAL A 93 11.71 2.95 -18.52
CA VAL A 93 10.41 3.54 -18.17
C VAL A 93 10.32 3.70 -16.66
N ALA A 94 10.69 2.68 -15.89
CA ALA A 94 10.68 2.72 -14.44
C ALA A 94 11.58 3.86 -13.90
N MET A 95 12.80 3.98 -14.39
CA MET A 95 13.72 5.05 -13.96
C MET A 95 13.17 6.44 -14.32
N ARG A 96 12.59 6.63 -15.51
CA ARG A 96 11.95 7.90 -15.87
C ARG A 96 10.79 8.24 -14.91
N MET A 97 9.94 7.27 -14.57
CA MET A 97 8.86 7.46 -13.60
C MET A 97 9.39 7.82 -12.21
N LEU A 98 10.53 7.24 -11.79
CA LEU A 98 11.19 7.62 -10.54
C LEU A 98 11.61 9.09 -10.54
N GLU A 99 12.25 9.56 -11.61
CA GLU A 99 12.64 10.97 -11.71
C GLU A 99 11.43 11.92 -11.67
N GLU A 100 10.34 11.54 -12.33
CA GLU A 100 9.09 12.30 -12.28
C GLU A 100 8.51 12.33 -10.86
N SER A 101 8.50 11.19 -10.16
CA SER A 101 8.04 11.11 -8.77
C SER A 101 8.88 11.97 -7.83
N LEU A 102 10.21 11.91 -7.93
CA LEU A 102 11.11 12.75 -7.13
C LEU A 102 10.83 14.25 -7.35
N ARG A 103 10.64 14.65 -8.60
CA ARG A 103 10.30 16.03 -8.96
C ARG A 103 8.95 16.46 -8.38
N ARG A 104 7.89 15.64 -8.52
CA ARG A 104 6.54 15.93 -7.99
C ARG A 104 6.52 15.99 -6.46
N LEU A 105 7.21 15.05 -5.82
CA LEU A 105 7.35 14.96 -4.36
C LEU A 105 8.35 15.98 -3.79
N ARG A 106 9.07 16.74 -4.65
CA ARG A 106 10.06 17.77 -4.27
C ARG A 106 11.11 17.26 -3.28
N THR A 107 11.64 16.10 -3.57
CA THR A 107 12.68 15.44 -2.78
C THR A 107 13.73 14.83 -3.70
N ASP A 108 14.93 14.67 -3.18
CA ASP A 108 16.04 14.02 -3.90
C ASP A 108 16.09 12.51 -3.68
N HIS A 109 15.33 11.99 -2.72
CA HIS A 109 15.29 10.57 -2.40
C HIS A 109 13.93 10.11 -1.86
N LEU A 110 13.69 8.80 -1.98
CA LEU A 110 12.59 8.09 -1.35
C LEU A 110 13.12 7.15 -0.27
N ASP A 111 12.30 6.91 0.76
CA ASP A 111 12.61 5.84 1.70
C ASP A 111 12.25 4.49 1.10
N VAL A 112 11.07 4.35 0.51
CA VAL A 112 10.61 3.11 -0.12
C VAL A 112 10.14 3.37 -1.54
N TRP A 113 10.56 2.52 -2.48
CA TRP A 113 10.07 2.53 -3.86
C TRP A 113 9.59 1.14 -4.26
N GLN A 114 8.37 1.04 -4.74
CA GLN A 114 7.74 -0.24 -5.07
C GLN A 114 7.35 -0.35 -6.53
N ILE A 115 7.42 -1.57 -7.09
CA ILE A 115 6.74 -1.90 -8.34
C ILE A 115 5.25 -2.02 -8.04
N HIS A 116 4.42 -1.23 -8.72
CA HIS A 116 2.98 -1.16 -8.52
C HIS A 116 2.23 -2.22 -9.31
N GLU A 117 1.13 -2.69 -8.74
CA GLU A 117 0.11 -3.48 -9.43
C GLU A 117 0.65 -4.72 -10.15
N VAL A 118 1.36 -5.56 -9.41
CA VAL A 118 1.74 -6.90 -9.88
C VAL A 118 0.48 -7.77 -9.80
N VAL A 119 -0.32 -7.79 -10.89
CA VAL A 119 -1.69 -8.33 -10.90
C VAL A 119 -1.93 -9.38 -11.97
N TYR A 120 -1.04 -9.51 -12.97
CA TYR A 120 -1.14 -10.52 -14.02
C TYR A 120 -0.11 -11.63 -13.82
N GLU A 121 -0.48 -12.83 -14.26
CA GLU A 121 0.33 -14.04 -14.11
C GLU A 121 1.75 -13.90 -14.70
N ASN A 122 1.89 -13.14 -15.80
CA ASN A 122 3.18 -12.91 -16.46
C ASN A 122 3.94 -11.69 -15.94
N ASP A 123 3.38 -10.91 -15.03
CA ASP A 123 4.07 -9.74 -14.47
C ASP A 123 5.44 -10.07 -13.85
N PRO A 124 5.57 -11.15 -13.05
CA PRO A 124 6.87 -11.52 -12.50
C PRO A 124 7.93 -11.78 -13.58
N ASP A 125 7.57 -12.47 -14.67
CA ASP A 125 8.51 -12.76 -15.77
C ASP A 125 9.00 -11.49 -16.45
N LEU A 126 8.11 -10.51 -16.67
CA LEU A 126 8.46 -9.22 -17.26
C LEU A 126 9.35 -8.38 -16.33
N ILE A 127 9.03 -8.39 -15.03
CA ILE A 127 9.79 -7.65 -14.01
C ILE A 127 11.23 -8.13 -13.92
N PHE A 128 11.44 -9.45 -13.97
CA PHE A 128 12.75 -10.08 -13.82
C PHE A 128 13.44 -10.42 -15.16
N ALA A 129 12.83 -10.09 -16.30
CA ALA A 129 13.49 -10.20 -17.61
C ALA A 129 14.69 -9.25 -17.71
N GLN A 130 15.56 -9.50 -18.68
CA GLN A 130 16.63 -8.57 -19.03
C GLN A 130 16.05 -7.18 -19.35
N ASN A 131 16.60 -6.13 -18.77
CA ASN A 131 16.08 -4.76 -18.81
C ASN A 131 14.69 -4.61 -18.16
N GLY A 132 14.32 -5.51 -17.30
CA GLY A 132 13.07 -5.44 -16.53
C GLY A 132 13.15 -4.45 -15.36
N ALA A 133 12.00 -4.21 -14.72
CA ALA A 133 11.91 -3.23 -13.63
C ALA A 133 12.72 -3.62 -12.38
N ALA A 134 13.05 -4.90 -12.17
CA ALA A 134 13.92 -5.33 -11.07
C ALA A 134 15.32 -4.69 -11.19
N GLU A 135 15.85 -4.52 -12.41
CA GLU A 135 17.13 -3.83 -12.62
C GLU A 135 17.03 -2.33 -12.27
N ALA A 136 15.85 -1.71 -12.47
CA ALA A 136 15.62 -0.32 -12.05
C ALA A 136 15.68 -0.18 -10.53
N LEU A 137 15.10 -1.14 -9.77
CA LEU A 137 15.19 -1.13 -8.31
C LEU A 137 16.64 -1.18 -7.82
N VAL A 138 17.45 -2.04 -8.42
CA VAL A 138 18.90 -2.15 -8.12
C VAL A 138 19.62 -0.85 -8.44
N GLN A 139 19.37 -0.28 -9.62
CA GLN A 139 19.98 0.96 -10.06
C GLN A 139 19.62 2.13 -9.16
N ALA A 140 18.34 2.28 -8.81
CA ALA A 140 17.85 3.36 -7.95
C ALA A 140 18.49 3.32 -6.54
N LYS A 141 18.67 2.12 -5.96
CA LYS A 141 19.39 1.95 -4.68
C LYS A 141 20.87 2.34 -4.83
N LYS A 142 21.53 1.89 -5.90
CA LYS A 142 22.94 2.21 -6.18
C LYS A 142 23.18 3.72 -6.35
N ASP A 143 22.23 4.40 -6.98
CA ASP A 143 22.28 5.85 -7.22
C ASP A 143 21.91 6.67 -5.96
N GLY A 144 21.55 6.02 -4.86
CA GLY A 144 21.14 6.67 -3.62
C GLY A 144 19.76 7.35 -3.67
N LYS A 145 18.98 7.12 -4.75
CA LYS A 145 17.65 7.71 -4.93
C LYS A 145 16.59 7.05 -4.11
N VAL A 146 16.78 5.78 -3.73
CA VAL A 146 15.88 5.01 -2.88
C VAL A 146 16.66 4.22 -1.84
N ARG A 147 16.12 4.13 -0.61
CA ARG A 147 16.73 3.37 0.47
C ARG A 147 16.31 1.91 0.44
N PHE A 148 15.02 1.68 0.28
CA PHE A 148 14.39 0.36 0.34
C PHE A 148 13.51 0.14 -0.88
N VAL A 149 13.36 -1.13 -1.27
CA VAL A 149 12.61 -1.52 -2.45
C VAL A 149 11.56 -2.59 -2.14
N GLY A 150 10.52 -2.64 -2.96
CA GLY A 150 9.46 -3.61 -2.79
C GLY A 150 8.55 -3.73 -3.99
N PHE A 151 7.43 -4.38 -3.78
CA PHE A 151 6.36 -4.47 -4.76
C PHE A 151 4.98 -4.51 -4.09
N THR A 152 3.95 -4.26 -4.88
CA THR A 152 2.56 -4.37 -4.46
C THR A 152 1.70 -5.01 -5.53
N GLY A 153 0.63 -5.62 -5.12
CA GLY A 153 -0.42 -6.15 -5.96
C GLY A 153 -1.64 -6.48 -5.10
N HIS A 154 -2.71 -6.89 -5.75
CA HIS A 154 -3.97 -7.08 -5.02
C HIS A 154 -4.88 -8.18 -5.59
N LYS A 155 -4.49 -8.81 -6.70
CA LYS A 155 -5.36 -9.72 -7.46
C LYS A 155 -5.39 -11.13 -6.88
N ASP A 156 -4.22 -11.72 -6.76
CA ASP A 156 -4.08 -13.10 -6.29
C ASP A 156 -2.77 -13.31 -5.53
N PRO A 157 -2.79 -13.99 -4.37
CA PRO A 157 -1.60 -14.28 -3.59
C PRO A 157 -0.57 -15.15 -4.31
N SER A 158 -0.97 -15.96 -5.31
CA SER A 158 -0.05 -16.79 -6.10
C SER A 158 0.96 -15.93 -6.87
N ILE A 159 0.53 -14.76 -7.38
CA ILE A 159 1.39 -13.82 -8.10
C ILE A 159 2.46 -13.25 -7.15
N HIS A 160 2.07 -12.92 -5.91
CA HIS A 160 3.02 -12.47 -4.88
C HIS A 160 4.04 -13.56 -4.52
N LEU A 161 3.59 -14.80 -4.37
CA LEU A 161 4.49 -15.92 -4.09
C LEU A 161 5.46 -16.16 -5.27
N ARG A 162 5.00 -15.98 -6.50
CA ARG A 162 5.85 -16.05 -7.70
C ARG A 162 6.89 -14.92 -7.71
N MET A 163 6.53 -13.69 -7.37
CA MET A 163 7.50 -12.60 -7.18
C MET A 163 8.57 -12.97 -6.15
N LEU A 164 8.15 -13.52 -5.02
CA LEU A 164 9.06 -13.92 -3.95
C LEU A 164 9.95 -15.11 -4.31
N SER A 165 9.56 -15.97 -5.29
CA SER A 165 10.36 -17.11 -5.72
C SER A 165 11.61 -16.73 -6.54
N HIS A 166 11.72 -15.49 -7.01
CA HIS A 166 12.92 -14.97 -7.68
C HIS A 166 14.06 -14.61 -6.72
N ASP A 167 13.90 -14.80 -5.40
CA ASP A 167 14.91 -14.53 -4.36
C ASP A 167 15.53 -13.13 -4.41
N PHE A 168 14.81 -12.18 -5.01
CA PHE A 168 15.20 -10.77 -5.02
C PHE A 168 15.10 -10.16 -3.61
N PRO A 169 16.07 -9.34 -3.17
CA PRO A 169 16.13 -8.82 -1.80
C PRO A 169 15.13 -7.67 -1.58
N PHE A 170 13.84 -7.98 -1.64
CA PHE A 170 12.80 -7.02 -1.29
C PHE A 170 12.85 -6.66 0.20
N ASP A 171 12.73 -5.37 0.49
CA ASP A 171 12.64 -4.85 1.85
C ASP A 171 11.16 -4.81 2.32
N THR A 172 10.23 -4.55 1.40
CA THR A 172 8.79 -4.39 1.70
C THR A 172 7.90 -5.08 0.68
N VAL A 173 6.72 -5.55 1.11
CA VAL A 173 5.66 -6.04 0.22
C VAL A 173 4.31 -5.50 0.70
N GLN A 174 3.57 -4.84 -0.19
CA GLN A 174 2.27 -4.28 0.11
C GLN A 174 1.16 -5.12 -0.51
N MET A 175 0.12 -5.43 0.27
CA MET A 175 -0.98 -6.30 -0.14
C MET A 175 -2.26 -5.98 0.61
N PRO A 176 -3.45 -6.38 0.08
CA PRO A 176 -4.70 -6.28 0.81
C PRO A 176 -4.64 -7.14 2.07
N LEU A 177 -5.00 -6.54 3.20
CA LEU A 177 -5.14 -7.23 4.48
C LEU A 177 -6.34 -6.66 5.22
N ASN A 178 -7.38 -7.47 5.37
CA ASN A 178 -8.65 -7.10 5.99
C ASN A 178 -9.37 -8.37 6.47
N CYS A 179 -10.46 -8.24 7.21
CA CYS A 179 -11.17 -9.38 7.78
C CYS A 179 -11.89 -10.27 6.74
N PHE A 180 -12.06 -9.82 5.49
CA PHE A 180 -12.61 -10.62 4.39
C PHE A 180 -11.52 -11.40 3.65
N ASP A 181 -10.31 -10.84 3.58
CA ASP A 181 -9.16 -11.48 2.92
C ASP A 181 -8.90 -12.89 3.43
N ALA A 182 -9.12 -13.15 4.72
CA ALA A 182 -8.92 -14.46 5.33
C ALA A 182 -9.73 -15.59 4.67
N THR A 183 -10.83 -15.27 3.96
CA THR A 183 -11.75 -16.23 3.35
C THR A 183 -11.51 -16.44 1.85
N PHE A 184 -11.28 -15.36 1.09
CA PHE A 184 -11.23 -15.43 -0.37
C PHE A 184 -9.86 -14.97 -0.90
N ARG A 185 -9.13 -15.85 -1.63
CA ARG A 185 -7.79 -15.57 -2.18
C ARG A 185 -6.90 -14.87 -1.14
N SER A 186 -6.72 -15.53 0.00
CA SER A 186 -6.14 -14.93 1.20
C SER A 186 -4.65 -14.62 1.06
N PHE A 187 -4.30 -13.34 1.10
CA PHE A 187 -2.93 -12.87 1.29
C PHE A 187 -2.46 -13.10 2.72
N GLU A 188 -3.36 -12.95 3.69
CA GLU A 188 -3.08 -13.21 5.09
C GLU A 188 -2.59 -14.65 5.32
N ALA A 189 -3.30 -15.63 4.74
CA ALA A 189 -2.96 -17.05 4.96
C ALA A 189 -1.76 -17.51 4.12
N ARG A 190 -1.52 -16.93 2.94
CA ARG A 190 -0.55 -17.46 1.98
C ARG A 190 0.73 -16.65 1.85
N VAL A 191 0.66 -15.31 1.92
CA VAL A 191 1.79 -14.43 1.67
C VAL A 191 2.40 -13.91 2.98
N LEU A 192 1.56 -13.48 3.91
CA LEU A 192 2.01 -12.88 5.18
C LEU A 192 2.97 -13.78 5.99
N PRO A 193 2.74 -15.11 6.12
CA PRO A 193 3.67 -16.01 6.81
C PRO A 193 5.05 -16.07 6.13
N GLU A 194 5.08 -16.05 4.79
CA GLU A 194 6.33 -16.09 4.02
C GLU A 194 7.15 -14.79 4.20
N LEU A 195 6.49 -13.63 4.19
CA LEU A 195 7.15 -12.35 4.47
C LEU A 195 7.72 -12.32 5.87
N THR A 196 6.96 -12.76 6.87
CA THR A 196 7.41 -12.85 8.26
C THR A 196 8.65 -13.74 8.39
N ARG A 197 8.62 -14.92 7.77
CA ARG A 197 9.74 -15.87 7.76
C ARG A 197 11.01 -15.27 7.13
N ARG A 198 10.87 -14.49 6.06
CA ARG A 198 12.00 -13.83 5.36
C ARG A 198 12.44 -12.54 6.07
N GLY A 199 11.62 -11.98 6.95
CA GLY A 199 11.84 -10.67 7.59
C GLY A 199 11.68 -9.50 6.62
N ILE A 200 10.85 -9.68 5.60
CA ILE A 200 10.39 -8.62 4.69
C ILE A 200 9.22 -7.91 5.35
N ALA A 201 9.20 -6.57 5.32
CA ALA A 201 8.12 -5.80 5.94
C ALA A 201 6.78 -5.95 5.19
N PRO A 202 5.75 -6.55 5.80
CA PRO A 202 4.42 -6.52 5.23
C PRO A 202 3.78 -5.15 5.45
N LEU A 203 3.23 -4.57 4.39
CA LEU A 203 2.45 -3.33 4.43
C LEU A 203 0.99 -3.67 4.09
N GLY A 204 0.08 -3.44 5.04
CA GLY A 204 -1.35 -3.67 4.82
C GLY A 204 -1.99 -2.52 4.06
N MET A 205 -2.86 -2.82 3.10
CA MET A 205 -3.71 -1.84 2.42
C MET A 205 -5.13 -2.37 2.28
N LYS A 206 -6.06 -1.53 1.84
CA LYS A 206 -7.46 -1.90 1.59
C LYS A 206 -8.14 -2.55 2.80
N SER A 207 -7.80 -2.07 4.00
CA SER A 207 -8.37 -2.54 5.27
C SER A 207 -9.89 -2.42 5.36
N LEU A 208 -10.49 -1.55 4.52
CA LEU A 208 -11.94 -1.33 4.42
C LEU A 208 -12.51 -1.78 3.06
N GLY A 209 -11.81 -2.66 2.29
CA GLY A 209 -12.29 -3.16 1.01
C GLY A 209 -12.08 -2.23 -0.18
N GLY A 210 -11.13 -1.30 -0.10
CA GLY A 210 -10.81 -0.37 -1.20
C GLY A 210 -11.70 0.86 -1.25
N SER A 211 -12.98 0.73 -1.57
CA SER A 211 -13.95 1.84 -1.63
C SER A 211 -14.94 1.84 -0.44
N GLY A 212 -14.72 1.02 0.58
CA GLY A 212 -15.54 0.98 1.79
C GLY A 212 -16.77 0.06 1.70
N GLU A 213 -16.86 -0.78 0.67
CA GLU A 213 -17.99 -1.70 0.48
C GLU A 213 -18.15 -2.68 1.65
N MET A 214 -17.06 -3.15 2.25
CA MET A 214 -17.07 -4.01 3.43
C MET A 214 -17.84 -3.38 4.61
N VAL A 215 -17.72 -2.07 4.76
CA VAL A 215 -18.39 -1.32 5.83
C VAL A 215 -19.82 -1.00 5.44
N SER A 216 -20.04 -0.43 4.25
CA SER A 216 -21.35 0.07 3.83
C SER A 216 -22.35 -1.04 3.49
N GLN A 217 -21.88 -2.22 3.06
CA GLN A 217 -22.70 -3.33 2.59
C GLN A 217 -22.35 -4.67 3.27
N GLY A 218 -21.09 -4.82 3.70
CA GLY A 218 -20.60 -6.07 4.31
C GLY A 218 -20.82 -6.20 5.81
N GLY A 219 -21.41 -5.18 6.46
CA GLY A 219 -21.82 -5.24 7.87
C GLY A 219 -20.67 -5.16 8.88
N VAL A 220 -19.47 -4.70 8.48
CA VAL A 220 -18.31 -4.54 9.38
C VAL A 220 -18.17 -3.08 9.82
N ARG A 221 -17.92 -2.84 11.10
CA ARG A 221 -17.63 -1.49 11.59
C ARG A 221 -16.23 -1.04 11.16
N VAL A 222 -16.08 0.25 10.87
CA VAL A 222 -14.76 0.85 10.51
C VAL A 222 -13.70 0.53 11.57
N GLU A 223 -14.05 0.69 12.85
CA GLU A 223 -13.16 0.42 13.97
C GLU A 223 -12.67 -1.04 13.98
N ASP A 224 -13.59 -2.01 13.80
CA ASP A 224 -13.25 -3.42 13.82
C ASP A 224 -12.40 -3.82 12.61
N ALA A 225 -12.72 -3.30 11.44
CA ALA A 225 -11.94 -3.57 10.22
C ALA A 225 -10.52 -3.00 10.29
N LEU A 226 -10.35 -1.76 10.76
CA LEU A 226 -9.05 -1.13 10.90
C LEU A 226 -8.25 -1.79 12.03
N ARG A 227 -8.89 -2.06 13.18
CA ARG A 227 -8.26 -2.76 14.30
C ARG A 227 -7.83 -4.18 13.92
N TYR A 228 -8.65 -4.90 13.12
CA TYR A 228 -8.26 -6.22 12.58
C TYR A 228 -6.98 -6.13 11.76
N ALA A 229 -6.95 -5.26 10.75
CA ALA A 229 -5.79 -5.10 9.88
C ALA A 229 -4.53 -4.71 10.67
N MET A 230 -4.66 -3.83 11.66
CA MET A 230 -3.56 -3.45 12.56
C MET A 230 -3.17 -4.56 13.54
N SER A 231 -4.01 -5.57 13.81
CA SER A 231 -3.67 -6.70 14.68
C SER A 231 -2.83 -7.77 13.99
N LEU A 232 -2.78 -7.76 12.66
CA LEU A 232 -1.91 -8.64 11.88
C LEU A 232 -0.42 -8.25 12.08
N PRO A 233 0.53 -9.17 11.85
CA PRO A 233 1.96 -8.90 11.95
C PRO A 233 2.47 -8.05 10.77
N VAL A 234 1.95 -6.82 10.66
CA VAL A 234 2.30 -5.83 9.64
C VAL A 234 3.16 -4.71 10.22
N ALA A 235 4.02 -4.12 9.40
CA ALA A 235 4.79 -2.95 9.78
C ALA A 235 3.86 -1.72 9.90
N THR A 236 2.96 -1.54 8.94
CA THR A 236 1.97 -0.45 8.96
C THR A 236 0.70 -0.88 8.22
N THR A 237 -0.43 -0.32 8.61
CA THR A 237 -1.71 -0.40 7.88
C THR A 237 -1.96 0.95 7.21
N ILE A 238 -1.89 0.97 5.88
CA ILE A 238 -2.11 2.17 5.09
C ILE A 238 -3.61 2.41 4.94
N SER A 239 -4.08 3.54 5.42
CA SER A 239 -5.48 3.94 5.35
C SER A 239 -5.68 5.23 4.55
N GLY A 240 -6.77 5.30 3.80
CA GLY A 240 -7.16 6.48 3.05
C GLY A 240 -7.81 7.51 3.97
N MET A 241 -7.37 8.76 3.87
CA MET A 241 -7.86 9.90 4.65
C MET A 241 -7.96 11.12 3.73
N ASN A 242 -9.17 11.40 3.22
CA ASN A 242 -9.42 12.52 2.31
C ASN A 242 -10.11 13.71 2.98
N SER A 243 -10.31 13.64 4.30
CA SER A 243 -10.84 14.73 5.11
C SER A 243 -10.28 14.67 6.54
N LEU A 244 -10.28 15.80 7.24
CA LEU A 244 -9.89 15.86 8.65
C LEU A 244 -10.79 14.98 9.53
N ALA A 245 -12.07 14.85 9.21
CA ALA A 245 -12.98 13.98 9.96
C ALA A 245 -12.55 12.52 9.93
N ILE A 246 -12.17 12.01 8.74
CA ILE A 246 -11.67 10.65 8.58
C ILE A 246 -10.28 10.49 9.23
N LEU A 247 -9.41 11.48 9.10
CA LEU A 247 -8.12 11.50 9.80
C LEU A 247 -8.32 11.36 11.31
N HIS A 248 -9.16 12.18 11.91
CA HIS A 248 -9.42 12.16 13.36
C HIS A 248 -10.02 10.84 13.81
N GLN A 249 -10.95 10.25 13.05
CA GLN A 249 -11.49 8.93 13.31
C GLN A 249 -10.40 7.86 13.33
N ASN A 250 -9.55 7.82 12.30
CA ASN A 250 -8.48 6.82 12.19
C ASN A 250 -7.39 7.02 13.25
N LEU A 251 -7.06 8.28 13.58
CA LEU A 251 -6.14 8.61 14.67
C LEU A 251 -6.68 8.14 16.03
N ALA A 252 -7.96 8.32 16.30
CA ALA A 252 -8.58 7.86 17.55
C ALA A 252 -8.49 6.33 17.68
N ILE A 253 -8.76 5.61 16.60
CA ILE A 253 -8.63 4.14 16.55
C ILE A 253 -7.16 3.73 16.77
N ALA A 254 -6.21 4.37 16.08
CA ALA A 254 -4.81 4.01 16.14
C ALA A 254 -4.16 4.34 17.50
N LYS A 255 -4.51 5.46 18.12
CA LYS A 255 -4.04 5.83 19.47
C LYS A 255 -4.64 4.94 20.55
N GLY A 256 -5.91 4.57 20.42
CA GLY A 256 -6.59 3.63 21.31
C GLY A 256 -6.35 2.16 20.98
N PHE A 257 -5.42 1.87 20.06
CA PHE A 257 -5.24 0.52 19.53
C PHE A 257 -4.81 -0.48 20.60
N LEU A 258 -5.65 -1.49 20.76
CA LEU A 258 -5.36 -2.73 21.47
C LEU A 258 -5.53 -3.87 20.45
N PRO A 259 -4.50 -4.71 20.23
CA PRO A 259 -4.63 -5.80 19.27
C PRO A 259 -5.80 -6.73 19.66
N PHE A 260 -6.48 -7.26 18.66
CA PHE A 260 -7.41 -8.36 18.87
C PHE A 260 -6.64 -9.60 19.36
N SER A 261 -7.23 -10.33 20.29
CA SER A 261 -6.83 -11.70 20.61
C SER A 261 -7.13 -12.63 19.44
N ASP A 262 -6.49 -13.80 19.41
CA ASP A 262 -6.74 -14.83 18.40
C ASP A 262 -8.23 -15.23 18.34
N ALA A 263 -8.89 -15.26 19.48
CA ALA A 263 -10.32 -15.55 19.57
C ALA A 263 -11.20 -14.45 18.96
N GLU A 264 -10.86 -13.17 19.21
CA GLU A 264 -11.56 -12.03 18.59
C GLU A 264 -11.34 -11.99 17.08
N MET A 265 -10.09 -12.25 16.62
CA MET A 265 -9.77 -12.37 15.20
C MET A 265 -10.59 -13.49 14.53
N ALA A 266 -10.63 -14.67 15.15
CA ALA A 266 -11.42 -15.81 14.65
C ALA A 266 -12.92 -15.51 14.62
N SER A 267 -13.46 -14.86 15.65
CA SER A 267 -14.87 -14.46 15.73
C SER A 267 -15.24 -13.50 14.60
N LEU A 268 -14.40 -12.48 14.33
CA LEU A 268 -14.67 -11.52 13.25
C LEU A 268 -14.59 -12.18 11.88
N ARG A 269 -13.62 -13.07 11.65
CA ARG A 269 -13.54 -13.85 10.40
C ARG A 269 -14.78 -14.69 10.17
N GLU A 270 -15.26 -15.40 11.19
CA GLU A 270 -16.48 -16.22 11.09
C GLU A 270 -17.72 -15.35 10.84
N GLN A 271 -17.84 -14.19 11.49
CA GLN A 271 -18.91 -13.22 11.22
C GLN A 271 -18.89 -12.73 9.76
N CYS A 272 -17.71 -12.52 9.17
CA CYS A 272 -17.54 -12.04 7.80
C CYS A 272 -17.64 -13.14 6.74
N LYS A 273 -17.54 -14.41 7.09
CA LYS A 273 -17.29 -15.53 6.20
C LYS A 273 -18.26 -15.66 5.03
N GLU A 274 -19.55 -15.52 5.26
CA GLU A 274 -20.58 -15.59 4.22
C GLU A 274 -20.44 -14.42 3.24
N ALA A 275 -20.27 -13.21 3.74
CA ALA A 275 -20.11 -12.00 2.94
C ALA A 275 -18.78 -11.98 2.16
N ALA A 276 -17.75 -12.66 2.69
CA ALA A 276 -16.41 -12.74 2.09
C ALA A 276 -16.22 -13.90 1.11
N ALA A 277 -17.16 -14.85 1.02
CA ALA A 277 -16.98 -16.15 0.37
C ALA A 277 -16.60 -16.08 -1.12
N ASP A 278 -17.05 -15.08 -1.85
CA ASP A 278 -16.86 -14.93 -3.30
C ASP A 278 -16.09 -13.67 -3.70
N GLY A 279 -15.60 -12.90 -2.73
CA GLY A 279 -14.86 -11.66 -2.98
C GLY A 279 -15.70 -10.50 -3.52
N ARG A 280 -17.04 -10.55 -3.38
CA ARG A 280 -17.98 -9.50 -3.88
C ARG A 280 -17.70 -8.12 -3.30
N TYR A 281 -17.09 -8.02 -2.14
CA TYR A 281 -16.68 -6.76 -1.49
C TYR A 281 -15.18 -6.49 -1.60
N GLU A 282 -14.45 -7.34 -2.32
CA GLU A 282 -13.04 -7.18 -2.65
C GLU A 282 -12.86 -7.10 -4.17
N LEU A 283 -13.51 -6.09 -4.79
CA LEU A 283 -13.56 -5.91 -6.24
C LEU A 283 -12.18 -5.82 -6.90
N PHE A 284 -11.15 -5.47 -6.15
CA PHE A 284 -9.77 -5.49 -6.59
C PHE A 284 -9.24 -6.92 -6.85
N LYS A 285 -9.83 -7.96 -6.24
CA LYS A 285 -9.53 -9.38 -6.50
C LYS A 285 -10.33 -9.94 -7.66
N THR A 286 -11.59 -9.52 -7.83
CA THR A 286 -12.58 -10.17 -8.69
C THR A 286 -12.85 -9.45 -10.01
N THR A 287 -12.48 -8.17 -10.12
CA THR A 287 -12.73 -7.35 -11.31
C THR A 287 -11.45 -6.66 -11.79
N LYS A 288 -11.49 -6.00 -12.95
CA LYS A 288 -10.40 -5.17 -13.48
C LYS A 288 -10.55 -3.68 -13.12
N LYS A 289 -11.55 -3.33 -12.32
CA LYS A 289 -11.85 -1.94 -11.92
C LYS A 289 -10.66 -1.22 -11.27
N TYR A 290 -9.82 -1.99 -10.57
CA TYR A 290 -8.65 -1.46 -9.85
C TYR A 290 -7.32 -1.73 -10.57
N ASP A 291 -7.36 -2.29 -11.78
CA ASP A 291 -6.15 -2.55 -12.56
C ASP A 291 -5.75 -1.27 -13.30
N GLY A 292 -4.50 -0.82 -13.16
CA GLY A 292 -4.01 0.41 -13.77
C GLY A 292 -3.94 0.32 -15.30
N ALA A 293 -4.38 1.37 -15.98
CA ALA A 293 -4.37 1.47 -17.42
C ALA A 293 -3.13 2.19 -17.98
N VAL A 294 -2.61 3.15 -17.23
CA VAL A 294 -1.55 4.06 -17.71
C VAL A 294 -0.27 3.34 -18.13
N GLY A 295 0.22 2.43 -17.28
CA GLY A 295 1.43 1.65 -17.64
C GLY A 295 1.21 0.74 -18.85
N ARG A 296 0.01 0.21 -19.04
CA ARG A 296 -0.32 -0.60 -20.22
C ARG A 296 -0.35 0.23 -21.49
N GLU A 297 -0.96 1.41 -21.44
CA GLU A 297 -1.02 2.35 -22.56
C GLU A 297 0.37 2.79 -23.02
N GLN A 298 1.26 3.11 -22.08
CA GLN A 298 2.65 3.49 -22.37
C GLN A 298 3.45 2.41 -23.11
N HIS A 299 3.08 1.15 -22.96
CA HIS A 299 3.71 0.01 -23.63
C HIS A 299 2.92 -0.51 -24.82
N GLY A 300 1.83 0.17 -25.22
CA GLY A 300 0.97 -0.26 -26.32
C GLY A 300 0.23 -1.57 -26.05
N PHE A 301 0.03 -1.94 -24.79
CA PHE A 301 -0.74 -3.12 -24.41
C PHE A 301 -2.24 -2.83 -24.39
N PRO A 302 -3.09 -3.85 -24.60
CA PRO A 302 -4.54 -3.70 -24.47
C PRO A 302 -4.93 -3.12 -23.11
N SER A 303 -5.95 -2.28 -23.09
CA SER A 303 -6.48 -1.76 -21.81
C SER A 303 -7.00 -2.90 -20.94
N PRO A 304 -7.09 -2.74 -19.61
CA PRO A 304 -7.67 -3.76 -18.74
C PRO A 304 -9.07 -4.19 -19.15
N LYS A 305 -9.86 -3.29 -19.80
CA LYS A 305 -11.22 -3.59 -20.27
C LYS A 305 -11.24 -4.55 -21.45
N GLU A 306 -10.19 -4.56 -22.26
CA GLU A 306 -10.06 -5.39 -23.47
C GLU A 306 -9.47 -6.78 -23.17
N LEU A 307 -8.94 -6.97 -21.97
CA LEU A 307 -8.39 -8.26 -21.57
C LEU A 307 -9.51 -9.26 -21.25
N PRO A 308 -9.28 -10.58 -21.44
CA PRO A 308 -10.21 -11.62 -20.99
C PRO A 308 -10.57 -11.44 -19.50
N ALA A 309 -11.76 -11.90 -19.15
CA ALA A 309 -12.27 -11.82 -17.78
C ALA A 309 -11.44 -12.68 -16.82
#